data_c2384223a54ee2a3bd04357193756638
#
_entry.id   c2384223a54ee2a3bd04357193756638
#
_cell.length_a   1.000
_cell.length_b   1.000
_cell.length_c   1.000
_cell.angle_alpha   90.00
_cell.angle_beta   90.00
_cell.angle_gamma   90.00
#
_symmetry.space_group_name_H-M   'P 1'
#
loop_
_entity.id
_entity.type
_entity.pdbx_description
1 polymer ?
#
loop_
_entity_poly.entity_id
_entity_poly.type
_entity_poly.pdbx_seq_one_letter_code
_entity_poly.pdbx_strand_id
1 'polypeptide(L)'
;MAVNYAAGLSPYADKGVCGLPEKFDSPEELTGKVKILTEMIKKCEFLVVHSGAGISTASGIPDFRGPKGVWTMEEKGETPKFDTTFEDARPSLTHMALLGLYKAGILKYLVSQNVDGLHVRSGFPRDSLSELHGNMFVEDCEKCGRQYVREKVIGVMGLKPTGRYCDVVRSRGLRACRGKLISTILDWEEALPIKDLTRAEAASRQADLALTLGTSLQIKPSGDLPLLTKKKGGQLAVVNLQATKHDKHANLRIHGYVDEVMKQLMEALGVDIPKWEGPTVCESFTVAKAEPPGRLAAPCRVTAKKEVRGVKEEGEGEGEEVEVEEEVKKEGKKKGQRKRPPAPPTNGEVDEEAAVGVKKERAESPPGIKDGK
;
A
#
# COMPACT_ATOMS: atom_id res chain seq x y z
N MET A 1 -20.05 -4.83 -13.09
CA MET A 1 -20.46 -4.48 -11.70
C MET A 1 -20.20 -2.99 -11.52
N ALA A 2 -21.14 -2.24 -10.96
CA ALA A 2 -20.93 -0.81 -10.71
C ALA A 2 -19.74 -0.60 -9.76
N VAL A 3 -19.01 0.50 -9.93
CA VAL A 3 -17.85 0.87 -9.09
C VAL A 3 -18.23 1.12 -7.61
N ASN A 4 -19.50 1.14 -7.26
CA ASN A 4 -19.94 1.19 -5.86
C ASN A 4 -19.91 -0.21 -5.22
N TYR A 5 -18.71 -0.73 -4.95
CA TYR A 5 -18.56 -2.01 -4.26
C TYR A 5 -19.03 -1.94 -2.80
N ALA A 6 -19.00 -0.75 -2.18
CA ALA A 6 -19.45 -0.54 -0.81
C ALA A 6 -20.90 -0.99 -0.58
N ALA A 7 -21.77 -0.84 -1.60
CA ALA A 7 -23.15 -1.31 -1.55
C ALA A 7 -23.31 -2.86 -1.46
N GLY A 8 -22.25 -3.62 -1.73
CA GLY A 8 -22.22 -5.08 -1.61
C GLY A 8 -21.64 -5.60 -0.31
N LEU A 9 -21.16 -4.71 0.57
CA LEU A 9 -20.63 -5.00 1.89
C LEU A 9 -21.68 -4.78 2.99
N SER A 10 -21.36 -5.16 4.21
CA SER A 10 -22.21 -4.93 5.38
C SER A 10 -22.45 -3.43 5.64
N PRO A 11 -23.55 -3.03 6.26
CA PRO A 11 -23.74 -1.65 6.67
C PRO A 11 -22.62 -1.18 7.59
N TYR A 12 -22.05 0.00 7.33
CA TYR A 12 -20.95 0.55 8.10
C TYR A 12 -21.24 1.98 8.58
N ALA A 13 -21.26 2.17 9.89
CA ALA A 13 -21.61 3.44 10.52
C ALA A 13 -20.41 4.39 10.66
N ASP A 14 -19.19 3.85 10.89
CA ASP A 14 -17.98 4.67 11.13
C ASP A 14 -17.32 5.08 9.81
N LYS A 15 -17.98 5.95 9.04
CA LYS A 15 -17.44 6.48 7.79
C LYS A 15 -16.31 7.49 7.98
N GLY A 16 -16.05 7.91 9.21
CA GLY A 16 -15.13 8.99 9.54
C GLY A 16 -15.67 10.35 9.10
N VAL A 17 -14.78 11.32 8.89
CA VAL A 17 -15.18 12.67 8.46
C VAL A 17 -15.22 12.74 6.96
N CYS A 18 -16.41 12.96 6.40
CA CYS A 18 -16.69 13.10 4.97
C CYS A 18 -16.87 14.57 4.57
N GLY A 19 -16.75 14.86 3.28
CA GLY A 19 -17.08 16.17 2.69
C GLY A 19 -16.25 17.35 3.19
N LEU A 20 -15.05 17.12 3.72
CA LEU A 20 -14.14 18.21 4.09
C LEU A 20 -13.84 19.10 2.88
N PRO A 21 -13.65 20.42 3.08
CA PRO A 21 -13.31 21.33 2.00
C PRO A 21 -11.96 20.95 1.37
N GLU A 22 -11.92 21.02 0.05
CA GLU A 22 -10.69 20.90 -0.72
C GLU A 22 -9.94 22.23 -0.71
N LYS A 23 -8.62 22.15 -0.61
CA LYS A 23 -7.70 23.26 -0.71
C LYS A 23 -6.81 23.06 -1.93
N PHE A 24 -6.41 24.15 -2.54
CA PHE A 24 -5.52 24.16 -3.68
C PHE A 24 -4.37 25.11 -3.43
N ASP A 25 -3.14 24.62 -3.59
CA ASP A 25 -1.97 25.48 -3.66
C ASP A 25 -2.01 26.28 -4.97
N SER A 26 -1.51 27.52 -4.97
CA SER A 26 -1.34 28.25 -6.23
C SER A 26 -0.36 27.52 -7.15
N PRO A 27 -0.37 27.76 -8.46
CA PRO A 27 0.57 27.13 -9.39
C PRO A 27 2.05 27.30 -8.99
N GLU A 28 2.39 28.47 -8.46
CA GLU A 28 3.74 28.81 -7.99
C GLU A 28 4.09 28.05 -6.71
N GLU A 29 3.15 27.99 -5.76
CA GLU A 29 3.31 27.24 -4.52
C GLU A 29 3.42 25.74 -4.80
N LEU A 30 2.58 25.21 -5.70
CA LEU A 30 2.61 23.83 -6.11
C LEU A 30 3.98 23.46 -6.70
N THR A 31 4.46 24.25 -7.66
CA THR A 31 5.77 24.05 -8.29
C THR A 31 6.90 24.15 -7.26
N GLY A 32 6.83 25.11 -6.33
CA GLY A 32 7.79 25.24 -5.22
C GLY A 32 7.81 24.01 -4.32
N LYS A 33 6.64 23.49 -3.94
CA LYS A 33 6.51 22.30 -3.10
C LYS A 33 6.94 21.03 -3.83
N VAL A 34 6.68 20.91 -5.13
CA VAL A 34 7.16 19.80 -5.94
C VAL A 34 8.69 19.78 -6.02
N LYS A 35 9.34 20.95 -6.14
CA LYS A 35 10.81 21.03 -6.06
C LYS A 35 11.34 20.51 -4.72
N ILE A 36 10.68 20.89 -3.59
CA ILE A 36 11.06 20.36 -2.26
C ILE A 36 10.89 18.84 -2.22
N LEU A 37 9.76 18.32 -2.73
CA LEU A 37 9.52 16.88 -2.79
C LEU A 37 10.59 16.16 -3.65
N THR A 38 10.97 16.76 -4.77
CA THR A 38 12.03 16.24 -5.64
C THR A 38 13.35 16.11 -4.88
N GLU A 39 13.75 17.14 -4.12
CA GLU A 39 14.97 17.08 -3.32
C GLU A 39 14.88 16.09 -2.15
N MET A 40 13.70 15.91 -1.55
CA MET A 40 13.48 14.86 -0.55
C MET A 40 13.68 13.47 -1.16
N ILE A 41 13.14 13.23 -2.36
CA ILE A 41 13.24 11.95 -3.06
C ILE A 41 14.68 11.67 -3.53
N LYS A 42 15.40 12.68 -4.02
CA LYS A 42 16.81 12.52 -4.42
C LYS A 42 17.73 12.16 -3.26
N LYS A 43 17.38 12.58 -2.06
CA LYS A 43 18.16 12.31 -0.82
C LYS A 43 17.78 11.01 -0.13
N CYS A 44 16.59 10.47 -0.40
CA CYS A 44 16.14 9.26 0.26
C CYS A 44 16.76 7.99 -0.34
N GLU A 45 17.01 7.01 0.51
CA GLU A 45 17.49 5.68 0.11
C GLU A 45 16.34 4.69 -0.09
N PHE A 46 15.27 4.85 0.68
CA PHE A 46 14.11 3.95 0.66
C PHE A 46 12.80 4.74 0.66
N LEU A 47 12.29 5.02 -0.55
CA LEU A 47 10.95 5.60 -0.73
C LEU A 47 9.88 4.54 -0.60
N VAL A 48 8.90 4.75 0.30
CA VAL A 48 7.62 4.02 0.31
C VAL A 48 6.48 4.96 -0.07
N VAL A 49 5.56 4.49 -0.93
CA VAL A 49 4.35 5.25 -1.28
C VAL A 49 3.12 4.58 -0.67
N HIS A 50 2.21 5.40 -0.13
CA HIS A 50 0.90 4.97 0.36
C HIS A 50 -0.19 5.62 -0.49
N SER A 51 -0.96 4.84 -1.22
CA SER A 51 -2.01 5.34 -2.11
C SER A 51 -3.41 5.07 -1.57
N GLY A 52 -4.33 5.99 -1.86
CA GLY A 52 -5.75 5.86 -1.57
C GLY A 52 -6.62 6.20 -2.77
N ALA A 53 -7.94 6.24 -2.58
CA ALA A 53 -8.93 6.36 -3.67
C ALA A 53 -8.77 7.64 -4.51
N GLY A 54 -8.17 8.70 -3.96
CA GLY A 54 -7.95 9.95 -4.68
C GLY A 54 -7.02 9.84 -5.90
N ILE A 55 -6.21 8.77 -6.04
CA ILE A 55 -5.40 8.55 -7.25
C ILE A 55 -6.19 7.90 -8.39
N SER A 56 -7.39 7.39 -8.10
CA SER A 56 -8.23 6.68 -9.08
C SER A 56 -9.39 7.53 -9.58
N THR A 57 -9.59 8.74 -9.04
CA THR A 57 -10.66 9.65 -9.47
C THR A 57 -10.50 10.07 -10.93
N ALA A 58 -9.26 10.30 -11.39
CA ALA A 58 -8.97 10.56 -12.79
C ALA A 58 -9.25 9.36 -13.72
N SER A 59 -9.37 8.16 -13.17
CA SER A 59 -9.77 6.94 -13.89
C SER A 59 -11.29 6.73 -13.92
N GLY A 60 -12.08 7.68 -13.40
CA GLY A 60 -13.53 7.60 -13.31
C GLY A 60 -14.05 6.82 -12.09
N ILE A 61 -13.18 6.37 -11.18
CA ILE A 61 -13.58 5.68 -9.95
C ILE A 61 -13.67 6.74 -8.84
N PRO A 62 -14.86 6.97 -8.24
CA PRO A 62 -15.03 7.95 -7.20
C PRO A 62 -14.26 7.55 -5.93
N ASP A 63 -13.85 8.56 -5.18
CA ASP A 63 -13.37 8.34 -3.82
C ASP A 63 -14.54 8.17 -2.83
N PHE A 64 -14.24 8.04 -1.55
CA PHE A 64 -15.26 7.85 -0.51
C PHE A 64 -15.69 9.15 0.16
N ARG A 65 -14.75 10.07 0.42
CA ARG A 65 -14.90 11.20 1.34
C ARG A 65 -14.71 12.57 0.70
N GLY A 66 -14.35 12.61 -0.58
CA GLY A 66 -14.30 13.84 -1.35
C GLY A 66 -15.67 14.50 -1.48
N PRO A 67 -15.78 15.71 -2.03
CA PRO A 67 -17.05 16.43 -2.18
C PRO A 67 -18.12 15.66 -2.95
N LYS A 68 -17.68 14.80 -3.88
CA LYS A 68 -18.52 13.88 -4.69
C LYS A 68 -18.25 12.42 -4.35
N GLY A 69 -17.62 12.14 -3.21
CA GLY A 69 -17.30 10.79 -2.75
C GLY A 69 -18.54 9.99 -2.38
N VAL A 70 -18.45 8.67 -2.49
CA VAL A 70 -19.57 7.74 -2.28
C VAL A 70 -20.26 7.99 -0.93
N TRP A 71 -19.49 8.02 0.15
CA TRP A 71 -20.05 8.23 1.49
C TRP A 71 -20.53 9.65 1.73
N THR A 72 -19.88 10.66 1.13
CA THR A 72 -20.33 12.04 1.20
C THR A 72 -21.69 12.23 0.51
N MET A 73 -21.90 11.56 -0.61
CA MET A 73 -23.18 11.58 -1.33
C MET A 73 -24.27 10.85 -0.55
N GLU A 74 -23.95 9.67 0.00
CA GLU A 74 -24.88 8.92 0.86
C GLU A 74 -25.33 9.73 2.09
N GLU A 75 -24.41 10.44 2.76
CA GLU A 75 -24.73 11.32 3.90
C GLU A 75 -25.64 12.48 3.52
N LYS A 76 -25.57 12.94 2.25
CA LYS A 76 -26.47 13.95 1.69
C LYS A 76 -27.80 13.40 1.19
N GLY A 77 -27.99 12.07 1.22
CA GLY A 77 -29.13 11.39 0.64
C GLY A 77 -29.13 11.37 -0.89
N GLU A 78 -27.97 11.60 -1.52
CA GLU A 78 -27.79 11.61 -2.95
C GLU A 78 -27.24 10.28 -3.44
N THR A 79 -27.63 9.87 -4.66
CA THR A 79 -27.10 8.63 -5.27
C THR A 79 -25.83 8.93 -6.05
N PRO A 80 -24.68 8.28 -5.74
CA PRO A 80 -23.47 8.45 -6.51
C PRO A 80 -23.66 8.02 -7.97
N LYS A 81 -23.17 8.83 -8.91
CA LYS A 81 -23.18 8.51 -10.34
C LYS A 81 -21.83 7.91 -10.72
N PHE A 82 -21.86 6.88 -11.55
CA PHE A 82 -20.68 6.18 -12.03
C PHE A 82 -20.70 6.13 -13.55
N ASP A 83 -19.67 6.67 -14.17
CA ASP A 83 -19.54 6.75 -15.63
C ASP A 83 -18.64 5.62 -16.18
N THR A 84 -18.07 4.79 -15.32
CA THR A 84 -17.20 3.68 -15.69
C THR A 84 -17.47 2.42 -14.88
N THR A 85 -16.90 1.31 -15.30
CA THR A 85 -16.85 0.06 -14.53
C THR A 85 -15.44 -0.21 -14.06
N PHE A 86 -15.25 -1.12 -13.11
CA PHE A 86 -13.89 -1.53 -12.70
C PHE A 86 -13.11 -2.17 -13.86
N GLU A 87 -13.82 -2.88 -14.75
CA GLU A 87 -13.20 -3.50 -15.93
C GLU A 87 -12.76 -2.46 -16.97
N ASP A 88 -13.51 -1.39 -17.17
CA ASP A 88 -13.25 -0.37 -18.18
C ASP A 88 -12.29 0.72 -17.69
N ALA A 89 -12.15 0.87 -16.37
CA ALA A 89 -11.23 1.83 -15.77
C ALA A 89 -9.79 1.56 -16.21
N ARG A 90 -9.07 2.64 -16.55
CA ARG A 90 -7.67 2.59 -16.96
C ARG A 90 -6.79 3.20 -15.89
N PRO A 91 -5.54 2.70 -15.70
CA PRO A 91 -4.59 3.33 -14.81
C PRO A 91 -4.45 4.83 -15.10
N SER A 92 -4.53 5.66 -14.06
CA SER A 92 -4.30 7.11 -14.16
C SER A 92 -2.81 7.41 -14.44
N LEU A 93 -2.51 8.67 -14.75
CA LEU A 93 -1.13 9.14 -14.88
C LEU A 93 -0.32 8.79 -13.63
N THR A 94 -0.91 8.97 -12.44
CA THR A 94 -0.26 8.61 -11.17
C THR A 94 0.11 7.13 -11.10
N HIS A 95 -0.76 6.21 -11.50
CA HIS A 95 -0.43 4.78 -11.52
C HIS A 95 0.77 4.49 -12.42
N MET A 96 0.81 5.11 -13.60
CA MET A 96 1.91 4.94 -14.55
C MET A 96 3.20 5.61 -14.06
N ALA A 97 3.10 6.78 -13.42
CA ALA A 97 4.24 7.45 -12.80
C ALA A 97 4.86 6.60 -11.67
N LEU A 98 4.03 5.98 -10.83
CA LEU A 98 4.52 5.05 -9.78
C LEU A 98 5.26 3.85 -10.38
N LEU A 99 4.76 3.30 -11.49
CA LEU A 99 5.47 2.26 -12.25
C LEU A 99 6.81 2.77 -12.79
N GLY A 100 6.84 4.00 -13.32
CA GLY A 100 8.07 4.64 -13.80
C GLY A 100 9.11 4.80 -12.68
N LEU A 101 8.70 5.32 -11.51
CA LEU A 101 9.57 5.45 -10.34
C LEU A 101 10.09 4.10 -9.84
N TYR A 102 9.26 3.05 -9.89
CA TYR A 102 9.68 1.71 -9.53
C TYR A 102 10.73 1.17 -10.52
N LYS A 103 10.48 1.28 -11.83
CA LYS A 103 11.43 0.86 -12.88
C LYS A 103 12.77 1.61 -12.81
N ALA A 104 12.72 2.88 -12.42
CA ALA A 104 13.92 3.70 -12.18
C ALA A 104 14.64 3.34 -10.86
N GLY A 105 14.10 2.41 -10.07
CA GLY A 105 14.69 2.00 -8.79
C GLY A 105 14.54 3.04 -7.67
N ILE A 106 13.73 4.09 -7.86
CA ILE A 106 13.46 5.15 -6.88
C ILE A 106 12.43 4.66 -5.85
N LEU A 107 11.26 4.25 -6.32
CA LEU A 107 10.21 3.66 -5.47
C LEU A 107 10.60 2.23 -5.09
N LYS A 108 10.63 1.93 -3.78
CA LYS A 108 11.01 0.60 -3.29
C LYS A 108 9.81 -0.27 -2.94
N TYR A 109 8.75 0.34 -2.43
CA TYR A 109 7.55 -0.38 -2.04
C TYR A 109 6.29 0.49 -2.16
N LEU A 110 5.18 -0.12 -2.55
CA LEU A 110 3.88 0.52 -2.68
C LEU A 110 2.86 -0.15 -1.76
N VAL A 111 2.18 0.66 -0.96
CA VAL A 111 1.09 0.24 -0.07
C VAL A 111 -0.20 0.89 -0.56
N SER A 112 -1.15 0.09 -1.00
CA SER A 112 -2.43 0.58 -1.51
C SER A 112 -3.59 0.22 -0.59
N GLN A 113 -4.52 1.16 -0.43
CA GLN A 113 -5.82 0.96 0.20
C GLN A 113 -6.91 0.71 -0.85
N ASN A 114 -6.59 0.83 -2.14
CA ASN A 114 -7.55 0.70 -3.23
C ASN A 114 -7.82 -0.76 -3.56
N VAL A 115 -9.06 -1.02 -3.96
CA VAL A 115 -9.54 -2.35 -4.37
C VAL A 115 -9.72 -2.48 -5.88
N ASP A 116 -9.47 -1.40 -6.64
CA ASP A 116 -9.76 -1.25 -8.06
C ASP A 116 -8.85 -2.07 -8.99
N GLY A 117 -7.75 -2.62 -8.46
CA GLY A 117 -6.79 -3.42 -9.21
C GLY A 117 -5.93 -2.61 -10.19
N LEU A 118 -6.02 -1.26 -10.22
CA LEU A 118 -5.33 -0.45 -11.21
C LEU A 118 -3.81 -0.48 -11.08
N HIS A 119 -3.25 -0.66 -9.87
CA HIS A 119 -1.83 -0.87 -9.71
C HIS A 119 -1.34 -2.14 -10.42
N VAL A 120 -2.03 -3.25 -10.23
CA VAL A 120 -1.69 -4.52 -10.91
C VAL A 120 -1.86 -4.36 -12.42
N ARG A 121 -2.96 -3.76 -12.87
CA ARG A 121 -3.26 -3.54 -14.28
C ARG A 121 -2.31 -2.55 -14.97
N SER A 122 -1.67 -1.65 -14.22
CA SER A 122 -0.60 -0.80 -14.74
C SER A 122 0.70 -1.56 -15.03
N GLY A 123 0.82 -2.81 -14.56
CA GLY A 123 2.03 -3.61 -14.64
C GLY A 123 2.94 -3.45 -13.42
N PHE A 124 2.45 -2.84 -12.33
CA PHE A 124 3.23 -2.72 -11.09
C PHE A 124 3.47 -4.12 -10.48
N PRO A 125 4.71 -4.47 -10.10
CA PRO A 125 5.03 -5.81 -9.59
C PRO A 125 4.39 -6.08 -8.23
N ARG A 126 3.68 -7.20 -8.13
CA ARG A 126 2.96 -7.60 -6.92
C ARG A 126 3.89 -7.91 -5.74
N ASP A 127 5.16 -8.25 -6.00
CA ASP A 127 6.15 -8.49 -4.95
C ASP A 127 6.56 -7.21 -4.21
N SER A 128 6.36 -6.05 -4.82
CA SER A 128 6.64 -4.73 -4.24
C SER A 128 5.36 -3.94 -3.96
N LEU A 129 4.21 -4.64 -3.88
CA LEU A 129 2.88 -4.07 -3.63
C LEU A 129 2.20 -4.80 -2.46
N SER A 130 1.56 -4.06 -1.57
CA SER A 130 0.57 -4.56 -0.62
C SER A 130 -0.80 -3.94 -0.93
N GLU A 131 -1.81 -4.79 -1.14
CA GLU A 131 -3.20 -4.40 -1.35
C GLU A 131 -4.00 -4.69 -0.07
N LEU A 132 -4.01 -3.71 0.86
CA LEU A 132 -4.45 -3.90 2.24
C LEU A 132 -5.95 -4.21 2.39
N HIS A 133 -6.78 -3.77 1.45
CA HIS A 133 -8.23 -4.01 1.50
C HIS A 133 -8.69 -5.03 0.46
N GLY A 134 -7.74 -5.70 -0.18
CA GLY A 134 -7.99 -6.67 -1.25
C GLY A 134 -8.01 -6.04 -2.65
N ASN A 135 -8.42 -6.85 -3.64
CA ASN A 135 -8.46 -6.47 -5.05
C ASN A 135 -9.65 -7.15 -5.73
N MET A 136 -10.49 -6.36 -6.43
CA MET A 136 -11.70 -6.83 -7.12
C MET A 136 -11.45 -7.90 -8.17
N PHE A 137 -10.22 -8.02 -8.66
CA PHE A 137 -9.80 -8.97 -9.69
C PHE A 137 -9.02 -10.17 -9.15
N VAL A 138 -8.86 -10.28 -7.82
CA VAL A 138 -8.03 -11.32 -7.19
C VAL A 138 -8.87 -12.21 -6.30
N GLU A 139 -8.70 -13.51 -6.45
CA GLU A 139 -9.23 -14.52 -5.54
C GLU A 139 -8.11 -15.40 -4.99
N ASP A 140 -8.28 -15.85 -3.76
CA ASP A 140 -7.29 -16.64 -3.03
C ASP A 140 -7.79 -18.06 -2.79
N CYS A 141 -6.89 -19.03 -2.88
CA CYS A 141 -7.21 -20.37 -2.43
C CYS A 141 -7.11 -20.47 -0.90
N GLU A 142 -8.23 -20.75 -0.22
CA GLU A 142 -8.29 -20.94 1.25
C GLU A 142 -7.32 -22.00 1.78
N LYS A 143 -6.93 -22.97 0.91
CA LYS A 143 -6.15 -24.14 1.32
C LYS A 143 -4.66 -24.02 1.10
N CYS A 144 -4.21 -23.42 -0.02
CA CYS A 144 -2.80 -23.30 -0.37
C CYS A 144 -2.30 -21.87 -0.49
N GLY A 145 -3.20 -20.88 -0.38
CA GLY A 145 -2.87 -19.47 -0.45
C GLY A 145 -2.45 -18.98 -1.84
N ARG A 146 -2.65 -19.80 -2.90
CA ARG A 146 -2.38 -19.32 -4.25
C ARG A 146 -3.39 -18.27 -4.64
N GLN A 147 -2.89 -17.15 -5.17
CA GLN A 147 -3.67 -16.05 -5.71
C GLN A 147 -3.91 -16.26 -7.21
N TYR A 148 -5.11 -15.92 -7.66
CA TYR A 148 -5.51 -15.93 -9.06
C TYR A 148 -5.94 -14.53 -9.47
N VAL A 149 -5.27 -13.94 -10.42
CA VAL A 149 -5.66 -12.67 -11.03
C VAL A 149 -6.60 -12.95 -12.20
N ARG A 150 -7.72 -12.23 -12.25
CA ARG A 150 -8.75 -12.38 -13.28
C ARG A 150 -8.85 -11.12 -14.14
N GLU A 151 -9.32 -11.31 -15.35
CA GLU A 151 -9.61 -10.20 -16.28
C GLU A 151 -10.91 -9.45 -15.91
N LYS A 152 -11.83 -10.16 -15.27
CA LYS A 152 -13.13 -9.62 -14.81
C LYS A 152 -13.20 -9.59 -13.29
N VAL A 153 -14.02 -8.69 -12.76
CA VAL A 153 -14.27 -8.62 -11.32
C VAL A 153 -14.82 -9.96 -10.79
N ILE A 154 -14.44 -10.30 -9.56
CA ILE A 154 -14.78 -11.60 -8.95
C ILE A 154 -16.28 -11.76 -8.69
N GLY A 155 -17.02 -10.67 -8.52
CA GLY A 155 -18.49 -10.70 -8.37
C GLY A 155 -19.00 -10.99 -6.97
N VAL A 156 -18.12 -11.40 -6.04
CA VAL A 156 -18.42 -11.59 -4.61
C VAL A 156 -17.41 -10.83 -3.76
N MET A 157 -17.80 -10.44 -2.55
CA MET A 157 -17.01 -9.62 -1.62
C MET A 157 -17.13 -10.17 -0.20
N GLY A 158 -16.35 -9.63 0.75
CA GLY A 158 -16.39 -10.03 2.16
C GLY A 158 -15.84 -11.43 2.35
N LEU A 159 -14.68 -11.74 1.74
CA LEU A 159 -13.99 -13.03 1.84
C LEU A 159 -14.87 -14.26 1.49
N LYS A 160 -15.96 -14.06 0.75
CA LYS A 160 -16.91 -15.11 0.41
C LYS A 160 -16.38 -16.03 -0.71
N PRO A 161 -16.79 -17.31 -0.73
CA PRO A 161 -16.45 -18.25 -1.80
C PRO A 161 -16.93 -17.75 -3.16
N THR A 162 -16.08 -17.89 -4.19
CA THR A 162 -16.36 -17.45 -5.57
C THR A 162 -17.08 -18.53 -6.39
N GLY A 163 -17.24 -19.73 -5.84
CA GLY A 163 -17.76 -20.90 -6.54
C GLY A 163 -16.71 -21.65 -7.36
N ARG A 164 -15.48 -21.17 -7.42
CA ARG A 164 -14.35 -21.80 -8.13
C ARG A 164 -13.45 -22.57 -7.19
N TYR A 165 -12.61 -23.45 -7.76
CA TYR A 165 -11.69 -24.30 -7.01
C TYR A 165 -10.27 -24.16 -7.55
N CYS A 166 -9.30 -24.33 -6.65
CA CYS A 166 -7.88 -24.29 -6.96
C CYS A 166 -7.45 -25.51 -7.76
N ASP A 167 -6.73 -25.28 -8.84
CA ASP A 167 -6.21 -26.27 -9.79
C ASP A 167 -4.74 -26.64 -9.56
N VAL A 168 -4.07 -26.03 -8.57
CA VAL A 168 -2.65 -26.29 -8.28
C VAL A 168 -2.41 -27.77 -8.02
N VAL A 169 -1.52 -28.37 -8.82
CA VAL A 169 -1.06 -29.74 -8.61
C VAL A 169 0.01 -29.77 -7.52
N ARG A 170 -0.16 -30.61 -6.51
CA ARG A 170 0.82 -30.79 -5.44
C ARG A 170 1.99 -31.63 -5.93
N SER A 171 3.22 -31.24 -5.58
CA SER A 171 4.49 -31.82 -6.01
C SER A 171 4.70 -33.31 -5.65
N ARG A 172 3.84 -33.92 -4.84
CA ARG A 172 3.90 -35.35 -4.42
C ARG A 172 2.69 -36.17 -4.86
N GLY A 173 2.05 -35.81 -5.95
CA GLY A 173 0.93 -36.59 -6.47
C GLY A 173 0.12 -35.84 -7.50
N LEU A 174 -0.51 -36.53 -8.41
CA LEU A 174 -1.32 -35.99 -9.50
C LEU A 174 -2.64 -35.33 -9.04
N ARG A 175 -2.85 -35.17 -7.73
CA ARG A 175 -4.10 -34.59 -7.19
C ARG A 175 -3.99 -33.07 -7.09
N ALA A 176 -4.93 -32.37 -7.74
CA ALA A 176 -5.10 -30.94 -7.58
C ALA A 176 -5.42 -30.54 -6.13
N CYS A 177 -5.09 -29.31 -5.75
CA CYS A 177 -5.32 -28.74 -4.41
C CYS A 177 -6.81 -28.81 -4.02
N ARG A 178 -7.71 -28.45 -4.96
CA ARG A 178 -9.17 -28.40 -4.78
C ARG A 178 -9.64 -27.58 -3.56
N GLY A 179 -8.84 -26.60 -3.10
CA GLY A 179 -9.29 -25.60 -2.13
C GLY A 179 -10.32 -24.68 -2.79
N LYS A 180 -11.30 -24.21 -2.03
CA LYS A 180 -12.24 -23.20 -2.52
C LYS A 180 -11.48 -21.90 -2.79
N LEU A 181 -11.86 -21.20 -3.83
CA LEU A 181 -11.37 -19.85 -4.09
C LEU A 181 -12.32 -18.86 -3.41
N ILE A 182 -11.74 -17.89 -2.70
CA ILE A 182 -12.46 -16.86 -1.97
C ILE A 182 -12.07 -15.48 -2.52
N SER A 183 -13.00 -14.52 -2.43
CA SER A 183 -12.73 -13.11 -2.71
C SER A 183 -11.68 -12.57 -1.75
N THR A 184 -10.84 -11.64 -2.22
CA THR A 184 -9.87 -10.94 -1.38
C THR A 184 -10.40 -9.63 -0.81
N ILE A 185 -11.57 -9.16 -1.28
CA ILE A 185 -12.19 -7.95 -0.76
C ILE A 185 -12.67 -8.18 0.66
N LEU A 186 -12.20 -7.34 1.58
CA LEU A 186 -12.58 -7.37 2.97
C LEU A 186 -13.98 -6.77 3.17
N ASP A 187 -14.72 -7.25 4.17
CA ASP A 187 -15.79 -6.48 4.78
C ASP A 187 -15.19 -5.48 5.80
N TRP A 188 -15.98 -4.51 6.26
CA TRP A 188 -15.47 -3.35 7.02
C TRP A 188 -14.75 -3.72 8.33
N GLU A 189 -15.20 -4.78 9.00
CA GLU A 189 -14.64 -5.22 10.29
C GLU A 189 -13.64 -6.38 10.15
N GLU A 190 -13.40 -6.84 8.92
CA GLU A 190 -12.45 -7.92 8.67
C GLU A 190 -11.01 -7.48 8.91
N ALA A 191 -10.22 -8.40 9.47
CA ALA A 191 -8.81 -8.16 9.70
C ALA A 191 -8.05 -8.02 8.37
N LEU A 192 -7.12 -7.07 8.31
CA LEU A 192 -6.26 -6.90 7.12
C LEU A 192 -5.46 -8.17 6.83
N PRO A 193 -5.17 -8.47 5.55
CA PRO A 193 -4.37 -9.63 5.15
C PRO A 193 -3.00 -9.58 5.85
N ILE A 194 -2.74 -10.53 6.75
CA ILE A 194 -1.53 -10.55 7.59
C ILE A 194 -0.26 -10.42 6.75
N LYS A 195 -0.21 -11.11 5.61
CA LYS A 195 0.94 -11.08 4.69
C LYS A 195 1.20 -9.66 4.18
N ASP A 196 0.17 -9.01 3.65
CA ASP A 196 0.30 -7.67 3.06
C ASP A 196 0.56 -6.62 4.13
N LEU A 197 -0.11 -6.72 5.28
CA LEU A 197 0.13 -5.83 6.41
C LEU A 197 1.56 -5.96 6.94
N THR A 198 2.06 -7.18 7.15
CA THR A 198 3.44 -7.41 7.63
C THR A 198 4.48 -6.82 6.67
N ARG A 199 4.28 -6.98 5.35
CA ARG A 199 5.18 -6.42 4.32
C ARG A 199 5.11 -4.90 4.30
N ALA A 200 3.90 -4.34 4.35
CA ALA A 200 3.68 -2.89 4.40
C ALA A 200 4.30 -2.25 5.65
N GLU A 201 4.16 -2.89 6.81
CA GLU A 201 4.82 -2.45 8.05
C GLU A 201 6.34 -2.52 7.96
N ALA A 202 6.88 -3.61 7.43
CA ALA A 202 8.33 -3.77 7.27
C ALA A 202 8.89 -2.69 6.34
N ALA A 203 8.27 -2.45 5.19
CA ALA A 203 8.65 -1.41 4.26
C ALA A 203 8.55 -0.01 4.89
N SER A 204 7.44 0.28 5.59
CA SER A 204 7.23 1.58 6.25
C SER A 204 8.24 1.84 7.38
N ARG A 205 8.70 0.79 8.08
CA ARG A 205 9.74 0.91 9.13
C ARG A 205 11.15 1.06 8.53
N GLN A 206 11.39 0.54 7.33
CA GLN A 206 12.67 0.65 6.63
C GLN A 206 12.80 1.99 5.91
N ALA A 207 11.68 2.59 5.50
CA ALA A 207 11.66 3.82 4.73
C ALA A 207 12.22 5.02 5.51
N ASP A 208 12.99 5.82 4.82
CA ASP A 208 13.42 7.15 5.25
C ASP A 208 12.55 8.27 4.68
N LEU A 209 11.72 7.95 3.65
CA LEU A 209 10.68 8.83 3.13
C LEU A 209 9.39 8.04 2.87
N ALA A 210 8.29 8.46 3.50
CA ALA A 210 6.94 8.04 3.16
C ALA A 210 6.23 9.15 2.37
N LEU A 211 5.70 8.80 1.20
CA LEU A 211 4.88 9.69 0.37
C LEU A 211 3.44 9.16 0.34
N THR A 212 2.47 9.96 0.77
CA THR A 212 1.06 9.59 0.73
C THR A 212 0.34 10.34 -0.38
N LEU A 213 -0.42 9.61 -1.19
CA LEU A 213 -1.08 10.12 -2.39
C LEU A 213 -2.59 9.84 -2.35
N GLY A 214 -3.42 10.88 -2.37
CA GLY A 214 -4.88 10.77 -2.51
C GLY A 214 -5.55 9.94 -1.41
N THR A 215 -5.11 10.09 -0.15
CA THR A 215 -5.69 9.36 1.00
C THR A 215 -5.93 10.29 2.17
N SER A 216 -7.09 10.17 2.83
CA SER A 216 -7.43 10.91 4.04
C SER A 216 -6.71 10.39 5.30
N LEU A 217 -6.08 9.22 5.24
CA LEU A 217 -5.39 8.54 6.35
C LEU A 217 -6.29 8.27 7.57
N GLN A 218 -7.60 8.15 7.39
CA GLN A 218 -8.54 7.96 8.49
C GLN A 218 -8.71 6.49 8.91
N ILE A 219 -8.60 5.55 7.98
CA ILE A 219 -8.80 4.10 8.23
C ILE A 219 -7.58 3.53 8.98
N LYS A 220 -7.83 2.84 10.09
CA LYS A 220 -6.78 2.14 10.84
C LYS A 220 -6.80 0.63 10.52
N PRO A 221 -5.62 -0.04 10.51
CA PRO A 221 -4.28 0.48 10.76
C PRO A 221 -3.62 1.10 9.51
N SER A 222 -4.20 0.93 8.31
CA SER A 222 -3.58 1.31 7.02
C SER A 222 -3.17 2.79 6.96
N GLY A 223 -4.02 3.71 7.46
CA GLY A 223 -3.72 5.14 7.50
C GLY A 223 -2.61 5.52 8.47
N ASP A 224 -2.31 4.68 9.46
CA ASP A 224 -1.27 4.94 10.45
C ASP A 224 0.12 4.40 10.01
N LEU A 225 0.21 3.60 8.95
CA LEU A 225 1.48 3.02 8.46
C LEU A 225 2.55 4.06 8.10
N PRO A 226 2.24 5.21 7.47
CA PRO A 226 3.24 6.23 7.17
C PRO A 226 3.93 6.79 8.42
N LEU A 227 3.26 6.73 9.58
CA LEU A 227 3.85 7.15 10.86
C LEU A 227 4.97 6.22 11.34
N LEU A 228 5.05 4.99 10.83
CA LEU A 228 6.16 4.08 11.15
C LEU A 228 7.49 4.62 10.61
N THR A 229 7.47 5.23 9.42
CA THR A 229 8.63 5.96 8.86
C THR A 229 9.03 7.10 9.78
N LYS A 230 8.06 7.93 10.23
CA LYS A 230 8.32 9.03 11.17
C LYS A 230 8.93 8.57 12.49
N LYS A 231 8.41 7.48 13.07
CA LYS A 231 8.90 6.90 14.33
C LYS A 231 10.36 6.40 14.23
N LYS A 232 10.84 6.14 13.01
CA LYS A 232 12.21 5.73 12.72
C LYS A 232 13.13 6.89 12.31
N GLY A 233 12.65 8.14 12.42
CA GLY A 233 13.42 9.34 12.06
C GLY A 233 13.28 9.77 10.60
N GLY A 234 12.50 9.05 9.80
CA GLY A 234 12.24 9.40 8.40
C GLY A 234 11.28 10.59 8.23
N GLN A 235 11.03 10.94 6.99
CA GLN A 235 10.18 12.07 6.60
C GLN A 235 8.83 11.58 6.05
N LEU A 236 7.82 12.44 6.15
CA LEU A 236 6.47 12.22 5.61
C LEU A 236 6.10 13.39 4.69
N ALA A 237 5.79 13.08 3.44
CA ALA A 237 5.17 14.01 2.49
C ALA A 237 3.73 13.56 2.22
N VAL A 238 2.80 14.50 2.20
CA VAL A 238 1.37 14.24 2.01
C VAL A 238 0.85 15.06 0.83
N VAL A 239 0.31 14.37 -0.17
CA VAL A 239 -0.38 14.98 -1.32
C VAL A 239 -1.86 14.60 -1.24
N ASN A 240 -2.70 15.54 -0.93
CA ASN A 240 -4.16 15.36 -0.86
C ASN A 240 -4.85 16.71 -0.87
N LEU A 241 -6.01 16.84 -1.50
CA LEU A 241 -6.77 18.10 -1.53
C LEU A 241 -7.40 18.44 -0.18
N GLN A 242 -8.00 17.45 0.47
CA GLN A 242 -8.60 17.60 1.79
C GLN A 242 -7.56 17.45 2.90
N ALA A 243 -7.85 18.00 4.08
CA ALA A 243 -7.07 17.74 5.28
C ALA A 243 -7.02 16.24 5.59
N THR A 244 -5.86 15.78 6.08
CA THR A 244 -5.67 14.39 6.49
C THR A 244 -5.47 14.28 8.00
N LYS A 245 -5.72 13.08 8.54
CA LYS A 245 -5.54 12.80 9.97
C LYS A 245 -4.12 13.06 10.47
N HIS A 246 -3.14 13.00 9.56
CA HIS A 246 -1.72 13.07 9.92
C HIS A 246 -0.99 14.30 9.39
N ASP A 247 -1.69 15.33 8.92
CA ASP A 247 -1.09 16.59 8.41
C ASP A 247 -0.10 17.22 9.40
N LYS A 248 -0.39 17.17 10.71
CA LYS A 248 0.51 17.67 11.76
C LYS A 248 1.85 16.94 11.86
N HIS A 249 1.98 15.77 11.29
CA HIS A 249 3.20 14.96 11.27
C HIS A 249 3.97 15.08 9.95
N ALA A 250 3.37 15.70 8.93
CA ALA A 250 3.97 15.87 7.62
C ALA A 250 5.15 16.87 7.67
N ASN A 251 6.23 16.53 7.00
CA ASN A 251 7.34 17.45 6.70
C ASN A 251 7.01 18.32 5.49
N LEU A 252 6.19 17.79 4.58
CA LEU A 252 5.72 18.50 3.40
C LEU A 252 4.25 18.20 3.17
N ARG A 253 3.44 19.25 2.93
CA ARG A 253 2.02 19.15 2.63
C ARG A 253 1.72 19.86 1.32
N ILE A 254 1.20 19.11 0.34
CA ILE A 254 0.85 19.59 -0.99
C ILE A 254 -0.65 19.45 -1.19
N HIS A 255 -1.30 20.54 -1.58
CA HIS A 255 -2.73 20.60 -1.92
C HIS A 255 -2.88 20.75 -3.43
N GLY A 256 -2.88 19.64 -4.15
CA GLY A 256 -2.99 19.60 -5.59
C GLY A 256 -3.55 18.27 -6.09
N TYR A 257 -4.03 18.27 -7.32
CA TYR A 257 -4.38 17.02 -8.00
C TYR A 257 -3.15 16.13 -8.10
N VAL A 258 -3.31 14.86 -7.72
CA VAL A 258 -2.16 13.95 -7.62
C VAL A 258 -1.49 13.76 -8.98
N ASP A 259 -2.26 13.67 -10.07
CA ASP A 259 -1.72 13.52 -11.43
C ASP A 259 -0.85 14.73 -11.83
N GLU A 260 -1.24 15.96 -11.45
CA GLU A 260 -0.44 17.14 -11.73
C GLU A 260 0.87 17.16 -10.93
N VAL A 261 0.77 16.85 -9.63
CA VAL A 261 1.97 16.73 -8.76
C VAL A 261 2.92 15.68 -9.31
N MET A 262 2.41 14.51 -9.68
CA MET A 262 3.24 13.40 -10.19
C MET A 262 3.84 13.74 -11.55
N LYS A 263 3.13 14.43 -12.43
CA LYS A 263 3.65 14.90 -13.71
C LYS A 263 4.87 15.80 -13.50
N GLN A 264 4.73 16.88 -12.72
CA GLN A 264 5.83 17.80 -12.42
C GLN A 264 6.99 17.10 -11.69
N LEU A 265 6.70 16.17 -10.79
CA LEU A 265 7.71 15.39 -10.09
C LEU A 265 8.54 14.52 -11.05
N MET A 266 7.88 13.81 -11.95
CA MET A 266 8.56 12.94 -12.93
C MET A 266 9.46 13.77 -13.87
N GLU A 267 8.96 14.91 -14.33
CA GLU A 267 9.74 15.87 -15.13
C GLU A 267 10.99 16.37 -14.35
N ALA A 268 10.82 16.75 -13.07
CA ALA A 268 11.92 17.23 -12.22
C ALA A 268 12.95 16.15 -11.85
N LEU A 269 12.55 14.89 -11.85
CA LEU A 269 13.43 13.74 -11.61
C LEU A 269 14.07 13.24 -12.92
N GLY A 270 13.60 13.67 -14.09
CA GLY A 270 14.06 13.16 -15.39
C GLY A 270 13.66 11.70 -15.61
N VAL A 271 12.51 11.28 -15.12
CA VAL A 271 12.02 9.92 -15.25
C VAL A 271 10.79 9.91 -16.14
N ASP A 272 10.81 9.05 -17.17
CA ASP A 272 9.70 8.91 -18.09
C ASP A 272 8.50 8.23 -17.44
N ILE A 273 7.28 8.71 -17.77
CA ILE A 273 6.04 8.04 -17.40
C ILE A 273 5.72 7.00 -18.49
N PRO A 274 5.73 5.69 -18.17
CA PRO A 274 5.41 4.67 -19.15
C PRO A 274 3.99 4.85 -19.70
N LYS A 275 3.81 4.58 -21.00
CA LYS A 275 2.47 4.51 -21.59
C LYS A 275 1.81 3.19 -21.20
N TRP A 276 0.51 3.25 -20.88
CA TRP A 276 -0.26 2.05 -20.68
C TRP A 276 -0.71 1.45 -22.01
N GLU A 277 -0.33 0.21 -22.31
CA GLU A 277 -0.59 -0.47 -23.57
C GLU A 277 -1.74 -1.50 -23.49
N GLY A 278 -2.37 -1.59 -22.33
CA GLY A 278 -3.48 -2.53 -22.09
C GLY A 278 -3.36 -3.23 -20.75
N PRO A 279 -4.37 -4.00 -20.35
CA PRO A 279 -4.35 -4.68 -19.06
C PRO A 279 -3.20 -5.69 -19.03
N THR A 280 -2.27 -5.46 -18.12
CA THR A 280 -1.23 -6.44 -17.81
C THR A 280 -1.86 -7.50 -16.94
N VAL A 281 -2.01 -8.72 -17.44
CA VAL A 281 -2.37 -9.88 -16.63
C VAL A 281 -1.10 -10.30 -15.90
N CYS A 282 -0.96 -9.89 -14.66
CA CYS A 282 0.11 -10.42 -13.82
C CYS A 282 -0.22 -11.89 -13.51
N GLU A 283 0.68 -12.80 -13.88
CA GLU A 283 0.51 -14.23 -13.61
C GLU A 283 0.19 -14.50 -12.14
N SER A 284 -0.60 -15.52 -11.91
CA SER A 284 -0.99 -15.95 -10.58
C SER A 284 0.23 -16.26 -9.70
N PHE A 285 0.33 -15.59 -8.58
CA PHE A 285 1.42 -15.70 -7.63
C PHE A 285 1.18 -16.88 -6.69
N THR A 286 2.12 -17.84 -6.64
CA THR A 286 2.09 -18.89 -5.61
C THR A 286 2.79 -18.34 -4.36
N VAL A 287 2.05 -18.21 -3.27
CA VAL A 287 2.64 -17.91 -1.96
C VAL A 287 3.50 -19.10 -1.56
N ALA A 288 4.82 -19.02 -1.73
CA ALA A 288 5.73 -19.85 -0.98
C ALA A 288 5.41 -19.66 0.51
N LYS A 289 5.41 -20.71 1.32
CA LYS A 289 5.27 -20.61 2.79
C LYS A 289 6.11 -19.45 3.25
N ALA A 290 5.49 -18.53 3.99
CA ALA A 290 6.11 -17.30 4.44
C ALA A 290 7.49 -17.60 5.05
N GLU A 291 8.53 -17.35 4.29
CA GLU A 291 9.83 -17.13 4.89
C GLU A 291 9.74 -15.81 5.68
N PRO A 292 10.32 -15.75 6.88
CA PRO A 292 10.38 -14.49 7.59
C PRO A 292 11.00 -13.45 6.65
N PRO A 293 10.56 -12.17 6.68
CA PRO A 293 11.00 -11.16 5.74
C PRO A 293 12.52 -11.07 5.76
N GLY A 294 13.14 -11.73 4.80
CA GLY A 294 14.54 -11.53 4.48
C GLY A 294 14.71 -10.03 4.20
N ARG A 295 15.81 -9.43 4.64
CA ARG A 295 16.15 -8.05 4.28
C ARG A 295 15.84 -7.86 2.81
N LEU A 296 14.91 -6.96 2.50
CA LEU A 296 14.66 -6.53 1.14
C LEU A 296 16.01 -6.24 0.50
N ALA A 297 16.26 -6.79 -0.69
CA ALA A 297 17.57 -6.72 -1.33
C ALA A 297 18.10 -5.29 -1.31
N ALA A 298 19.38 -5.14 -0.96
CA ALA A 298 20.05 -3.86 -0.94
C ALA A 298 19.93 -3.19 -2.32
N PRO A 299 19.71 -1.87 -2.39
CA PRO A 299 19.49 -1.17 -3.65
C PRO A 299 20.69 -1.36 -4.56
N CYS A 300 20.44 -1.74 -5.81
CA CYS A 300 21.41 -1.67 -6.87
C CYS A 300 21.85 -0.21 -7.01
N ARG A 301 23.10 0.11 -6.70
CA ARG A 301 23.64 1.46 -6.90
C ARG A 301 23.60 1.74 -8.41
N VAL A 302 22.72 2.64 -8.81
CA VAL A 302 22.78 3.23 -10.15
C VAL A 302 24.00 4.15 -10.13
N THR A 303 25.11 3.68 -10.69
CA THR A 303 26.26 4.54 -10.99
C THR A 303 25.81 5.48 -12.12
N ALA A 304 25.61 6.75 -11.81
CA ALA A 304 25.42 7.78 -12.82
C ALA A 304 26.66 7.78 -13.70
N LYS A 305 26.52 7.38 -14.96
CA LYS A 305 27.56 7.58 -15.97
C LYS A 305 27.73 9.10 -16.14
N LYS A 306 28.84 9.62 -15.60
CA LYS A 306 29.32 10.95 -16.01
C LYS A 306 29.68 10.88 -17.49
N GLU A 307 28.89 11.51 -18.34
CA GLU A 307 29.30 11.86 -19.68
C GLU A 307 30.39 12.94 -19.55
N VAL A 308 31.63 12.52 -19.72
CA VAL A 308 32.74 13.43 -19.92
C VAL A 308 32.69 13.82 -21.40
N ARG A 309 32.21 15.02 -21.68
CA ARG A 309 32.46 15.67 -22.99
C ARG A 309 33.94 15.95 -23.10
N GLY A 310 34.62 15.18 -23.95
CA GLY A 310 36.01 15.36 -24.27
C GLY A 310 36.21 16.63 -25.12
N VAL A 311 36.96 17.56 -24.57
CA VAL A 311 37.66 18.57 -25.37
C VAL A 311 39.01 17.93 -25.70
N LYS A 312 39.31 17.79 -26.98
CA LYS A 312 40.62 17.41 -27.49
C LYS A 312 41.54 18.61 -27.35
N GLU A 313 42.62 18.46 -26.60
CA GLU A 313 43.86 19.21 -26.80
C GLU A 313 45.00 18.21 -26.90
N GLU A 314 45.74 18.34 -27.96
CA GLU A 314 46.96 17.58 -28.25
C GLU A 314 48.11 18.12 -27.39
N GLY A 315 48.89 17.24 -26.81
CA GLY A 315 50.13 17.63 -26.13
C GLY A 315 50.87 16.39 -25.63
N GLU A 316 51.97 16.13 -26.29
CA GLU A 316 52.96 15.06 -26.02
C GLU A 316 53.62 15.24 -24.65
N GLY A 317 53.92 14.15 -23.95
CA GLY A 317 54.76 14.17 -22.74
C GLY A 317 54.85 12.81 -22.07
N GLU A 318 56.02 12.23 -22.20
CA GLU A 318 56.50 10.99 -21.55
C GLU A 318 56.53 11.08 -20.03
N GLY A 319 56.34 9.92 -19.32
CA GLY A 319 56.95 9.81 -18.01
C GLY A 319 56.23 8.99 -16.97
N GLU A 320 56.81 7.87 -16.67
CA GLU A 320 56.91 7.17 -15.37
C GLU A 320 55.70 6.52 -14.71
N GLU A 321 55.72 5.19 -14.72
CA GLU A 321 54.99 4.29 -13.84
C GLU A 321 55.57 4.37 -12.40
N VAL A 322 54.67 4.59 -11.42
CA VAL A 322 54.98 4.39 -10.02
C VAL A 322 54.00 3.35 -9.46
N GLU A 323 54.52 2.16 -9.20
CA GLU A 323 53.82 1.13 -8.40
C GLU A 323 53.76 1.58 -6.95
N VAL A 324 52.57 1.53 -6.36
CA VAL A 324 52.35 1.67 -4.91
C VAL A 324 51.74 0.37 -4.39
N GLU A 325 52.58 -0.40 -3.67
CA GLU A 325 52.15 -1.56 -2.91
C GLU A 325 51.30 -1.13 -1.69
N GLU A 326 50.12 -1.68 -1.53
CA GLU A 326 49.29 -1.56 -0.33
C GLU A 326 49.47 -2.79 0.58
N GLU A 327 50.11 -2.58 1.72
CA GLU A 327 50.23 -3.55 2.81
C GLU A 327 48.87 -3.82 3.50
N VAL A 328 48.45 -5.09 3.51
CA VAL A 328 47.26 -5.57 4.25
C VAL A 328 47.69 -5.97 5.66
N LYS A 329 47.36 -5.16 6.66
CA LYS A 329 47.44 -5.54 8.08
C LYS A 329 46.23 -6.41 8.49
N LYS A 330 46.54 -7.66 8.86
CA LYS A 330 45.60 -8.60 9.51
C LYS A 330 45.57 -8.31 11.01
N GLU A 331 44.44 -7.87 11.55
CA GLU A 331 44.20 -7.89 13.01
C GLU A 331 43.31 -9.07 13.40
N GLY A 332 43.79 -9.79 14.40
CA GLY A 332 43.23 -11.05 14.89
C GLY A 332 42.00 -10.84 15.78
N LYS A 333 40.96 -11.64 15.56
CA LYS A 333 39.76 -11.73 16.41
C LYS A 333 39.99 -12.66 17.60
N LYS A 334 39.94 -12.11 18.81
CA LYS A 334 39.79 -12.87 20.07
C LYS A 334 38.33 -13.31 20.25
N LYS A 335 38.13 -14.61 20.45
CA LYS A 335 36.82 -15.21 20.81
C LYS A 335 36.48 -14.88 22.27
N GLY A 336 35.39 -14.12 22.49
CA GLY A 336 34.80 -13.95 23.81
C GLY A 336 33.61 -14.91 23.97
N GLN A 337 33.69 -15.79 25.00
CA GLN A 337 32.58 -16.67 25.42
C GLN A 337 31.46 -15.85 26.05
N ARG A 338 30.26 -15.95 25.55
CA ARG A 338 29.05 -15.42 26.19
C ARG A 338 28.34 -16.52 26.99
N LYS A 339 28.21 -16.29 28.31
CA LYS A 339 27.43 -17.07 29.24
C LYS A 339 25.95 -16.96 28.95
N ARG A 340 25.21 -18.09 29.03
CA ARG A 340 23.73 -18.16 28.94
C ARG A 340 23.09 -17.55 30.18
N PRO A 341 21.94 -16.83 30.05
CA PRO A 341 21.12 -16.44 31.19
C PRO A 341 20.27 -17.61 31.70
N PRO A 342 19.85 -17.60 32.99
CA PRO A 342 19.08 -18.69 33.61
C PRO A 342 17.61 -18.69 33.22
N ALA A 343 16.99 -19.87 33.27
CA ALA A 343 15.58 -20.12 33.01
C ALA A 343 14.67 -19.55 34.13
N PRO A 344 13.43 -19.15 33.82
CA PRO A 344 12.46 -18.71 34.85
C PRO A 344 11.85 -19.88 35.59
N PRO A 345 11.37 -19.65 36.85
CA PRO A 345 10.84 -20.68 37.71
C PRO A 345 9.42 -21.13 37.33
N THR A 346 9.14 -22.41 37.51
CA THR A 346 7.83 -23.03 37.41
C THR A 346 6.98 -22.65 38.67
N ASN A 347 5.78 -22.12 38.41
CA ASN A 347 4.80 -21.88 39.48
C ASN A 347 3.87 -23.07 39.67
N GLY A 348 3.72 -23.41 40.94
CA GLY A 348 2.80 -24.39 41.45
C GLY A 348 1.36 -23.87 41.59
N GLU A 349 0.54 -24.80 41.83
CA GLU A 349 -0.89 -24.77 42.13
C GLU A 349 -1.30 -23.70 43.16
N VAL A 350 -2.46 -23.04 42.94
CA VAL A 350 -3.28 -22.44 43.99
C VAL A 350 -4.76 -22.55 43.67
N ASP A 351 -5.45 -23.17 44.56
CA ASP A 351 -6.83 -23.34 44.99
C ASP A 351 -7.98 -22.55 44.34
N GLU A 352 -9.10 -23.33 44.16
CA GLU A 352 -10.50 -22.89 44.10
C GLU A 352 -10.93 -22.12 45.36
N GLU A 353 -11.71 -21.04 45.19
CA GLU A 353 -12.99 -20.73 45.82
C GLU A 353 -13.40 -19.28 45.62
N ALA A 354 -14.55 -19.06 45.04
CA ALA A 354 -15.64 -18.22 45.49
C ALA A 354 -16.61 -17.82 44.36
N ALA A 355 -17.72 -18.51 44.35
CA ALA A 355 -18.92 -18.11 43.60
C ALA A 355 -19.61 -16.93 44.27
N VAL A 356 -19.90 -15.85 43.55
CA VAL A 356 -20.93 -14.87 43.92
C VAL A 356 -21.83 -14.60 42.72
N GLY A 357 -23.12 -14.91 42.95
CA GLY A 357 -24.16 -14.80 41.94
C GLY A 357 -24.55 -13.35 41.60
N VAL A 358 -24.86 -13.11 40.36
CA VAL A 358 -25.58 -11.92 39.90
C VAL A 358 -26.90 -12.37 39.29
N LYS A 359 -27.99 -11.88 39.89
CA LYS A 359 -29.39 -12.11 39.50
C LYS A 359 -29.68 -11.54 38.12
N LYS A 360 -30.36 -12.34 37.29
CA LYS A 360 -31.05 -11.88 36.07
C LYS A 360 -32.32 -11.11 36.45
N GLU A 361 -32.39 -9.85 36.13
CA GLU A 361 -33.66 -9.12 36.03
C GLU A 361 -34.25 -9.32 34.65
N ARG A 362 -35.51 -9.76 34.61
CA ARG A 362 -36.36 -9.86 33.45
C ARG A 362 -36.91 -8.47 33.14
N ALA A 363 -36.70 -7.96 31.93
CA ALA A 363 -37.44 -6.81 31.42
C ALA A 363 -38.79 -7.27 30.85
N GLU A 364 -39.86 -6.64 31.36
CA GLU A 364 -41.27 -6.82 30.97
C GLU A 364 -41.52 -6.12 29.63
N SER A 365 -42.38 -6.75 28.80
CA SER A 365 -42.88 -6.22 27.55
C SER A 365 -44.05 -5.23 27.78
N PRO A 366 -44.18 -4.14 27.00
CA PRO A 366 -45.34 -3.26 27.14
C PRO A 366 -46.56 -3.83 26.38
N PRO A 367 -47.78 -3.44 26.83
CA PRO A 367 -49.07 -4.02 26.35
C PRO A 367 -49.52 -3.49 25.01
N GLY A 368 -50.21 -4.36 24.27
CA GLY A 368 -50.75 -4.10 22.94
C GLY A 368 -51.87 -3.05 22.93
N ILE A 369 -51.89 -2.29 21.83
CA ILE A 369 -53.02 -1.38 21.50
C ILE A 369 -53.99 -2.18 20.66
N LYS A 370 -55.26 -2.20 21.12
CA LYS A 370 -56.39 -2.79 20.41
C LYS A 370 -56.90 -1.88 19.29
N ASP A 371 -57.23 -2.51 18.18
CA ASP A 371 -58.03 -1.93 17.08
C ASP A 371 -59.36 -1.42 17.55
N GLY A 372 -59.81 -0.30 16.97
CA GLY A 372 -61.13 0.26 17.17
C GLY A 372 -61.55 1.19 16.06
N LYS A 373 -62.29 0.61 15.10
CA LYS A 373 -63.17 1.23 14.07
C LYS A 373 -62.55 2.14 13.01
#